data_24ca6481c40061f718cf8517947467b0
#
_entry.id   24ca6481c40061f718cf8517947467b0
#
_cell.length_a   1.000
_cell.length_b   1.000
_cell.length_c   1.000
_cell.angle_alpha   90.00
_cell.angle_beta   90.00
_cell.angle_gamma   90.00
#
_symmetry.space_group_name_H-M   'P 1'
#
loop_
_entity.id
_entity.type
_entity.pdbx_description
1 polymer ?
#
loop_
_entity_poly.entity_id
_entity_poly.type
_entity_poly.pdbx_seq_one_letter_code
_entity_poly.pdbx_strand_id
1 'polypeptide(L)'
;MITKKANLPHVLNNIYFSKKEPVSVVHFLTNRCNARCSFCFIDFEDPKTFQNELSLEEIDKLTKNMGKSLLNVNLTGGEPFARSDITEIAKCYIKNTTVQSIYVTTNASLPERVENFAKIISNIEKDLELTFQISIDDLPTEHDRVRKIKNLFDSCIDTYQRLLKIGNKVNPVISITVSHENCENIKNIYEYLTDKCKIKSLKCTIVRDEGVYKTPKDKREKIYK
;
A
#
# COMPACT_ATOMS: atom_id res chain seq x y z
N MET A 1 10.34 13.91 18.21
CA MET A 1 9.77 14.92 17.29
C MET A 1 8.30 15.04 17.64
N ILE A 2 7.79 16.26 17.85
CA ILE A 2 6.36 16.47 18.10
C ILE A 2 5.71 16.51 16.72
N THR A 3 4.79 15.57 16.42
CA THR A 3 3.94 15.67 15.22
C THR A 3 3.30 17.05 15.19
N LYS A 4 3.47 17.72 14.09
CA LYS A 4 2.70 18.94 13.81
C LYS A 4 1.26 18.48 13.61
N LYS A 5 0.44 18.54 14.67
CA LYS A 5 -1.00 18.23 14.53
C LYS A 5 -1.58 19.08 13.41
N ALA A 6 -2.34 18.44 12.52
CA ALA A 6 -3.01 19.15 11.46
C ALA A 6 -3.91 20.25 12.07
N ASN A 7 -3.76 21.45 11.58
CA ASN A 7 -4.64 22.58 11.96
C ASN A 7 -5.96 22.40 11.20
N LEU A 8 -6.97 21.86 11.86
CA LEU A 8 -8.26 21.55 11.23
C LEU A 8 -8.90 22.75 10.51
N PRO A 9 -8.96 23.97 11.07
CA PRO A 9 -9.41 25.16 10.34
C PRO A 9 -8.64 25.42 9.05
N HIS A 10 -7.31 25.27 9.05
CA HIS A 10 -6.48 25.43 7.86
C HIS A 10 -6.81 24.35 6.79
N VAL A 11 -6.94 23.09 7.21
CA VAL A 11 -7.30 21.98 6.31
C VAL A 11 -8.68 22.22 5.70
N LEU A 12 -9.68 22.60 6.49
CA LEU A 12 -11.03 22.91 6.00
C LEU A 12 -11.03 24.09 5.02
N ASN A 13 -10.29 25.18 5.34
CA ASN A 13 -10.13 26.28 4.42
C ASN A 13 -9.47 25.84 3.10
N ASN A 14 -8.48 24.95 3.17
CA ASN A 14 -7.85 24.42 1.96
C ASN A 14 -8.82 23.58 1.13
N ILE A 15 -9.61 22.69 1.75
CA ILE A 15 -10.57 21.82 1.05
C ILE A 15 -11.67 22.63 0.35
N TYR A 16 -12.25 23.58 1.03
CA TYR A 16 -13.44 24.28 0.54
C TYR A 16 -13.14 25.53 -0.28
N PHE A 17 -12.03 26.23 0.00
CA PHE A 17 -11.76 27.55 -0.56
C PHE A 17 -10.45 27.63 -1.34
N SER A 18 -9.30 27.45 -0.72
CA SER A 18 -8.01 27.72 -1.38
C SER A 18 -7.60 26.65 -2.39
N LYS A 19 -7.83 25.36 -2.10
CA LYS A 19 -7.55 24.20 -2.97
C LYS A 19 -6.09 24.16 -3.52
N LYS A 20 -5.14 24.61 -2.73
CA LYS A 20 -3.73 24.77 -3.15
C LYS A 20 -2.82 23.66 -2.66
N GLU A 21 -3.21 22.97 -1.60
CA GLU A 21 -2.38 21.96 -0.93
C GLU A 21 -3.04 20.58 -1.04
N PRO A 22 -2.27 19.50 -1.22
CA PRO A 22 -2.83 18.15 -1.17
C PRO A 22 -3.27 17.82 0.27
N VAL A 23 -4.43 17.15 0.39
CA VAL A 23 -4.94 16.60 1.66
C VAL A 23 -4.58 15.12 1.78
N SER A 24 -4.51 14.44 0.65
CA SER A 24 -4.14 13.03 0.52
C SER A 24 -3.24 12.85 -0.70
N VAL A 25 -2.22 12.00 -0.56
CA VAL A 25 -1.28 11.68 -1.64
C VAL A 25 -1.19 10.18 -1.81
N VAL A 26 -1.25 9.72 -3.05
CA VAL A 26 -0.84 8.37 -3.43
C VAL A 26 0.51 8.49 -4.15
N HIS A 27 1.56 7.97 -3.52
CA HIS A 27 2.91 8.05 -4.03
C HIS A 27 3.37 6.68 -4.54
N PHE A 28 3.49 6.55 -5.84
CA PHE A 28 4.09 5.39 -6.49
C PHE A 28 5.61 5.53 -6.38
N LEU A 29 6.20 4.87 -5.39
CA LEU A 29 7.62 5.02 -5.05
C LEU A 29 8.55 4.44 -6.11
N THR A 30 8.12 3.36 -6.74
CA THR A 30 8.86 2.60 -7.74
C THR A 30 7.92 1.78 -8.59
N ASN A 31 8.30 1.52 -9.83
CA ASN A 31 7.67 0.51 -10.66
C ASN A 31 8.35 -0.87 -10.55
N ARG A 32 9.47 -0.97 -9.83
CA ARG A 32 10.12 -2.26 -9.58
C ARG A 32 9.26 -3.10 -8.66
N CYS A 33 9.09 -4.36 -9.04
CA CYS A 33 8.38 -5.35 -8.25
C CYS A 33 8.99 -6.71 -8.49
N ASN A 34 9.02 -7.54 -7.47
CA ASN A 34 9.44 -8.94 -7.60
C ASN A 34 8.29 -9.88 -7.95
N ALA A 35 7.03 -9.40 -7.89
CA ALA A 35 5.86 -10.12 -8.38
C ALA A 35 5.57 -9.83 -9.86
N ARG A 36 4.79 -10.71 -10.49
CA ARG A 36 4.31 -10.58 -11.88
C ARG A 36 2.83 -10.96 -11.95
N CYS A 37 2.00 -10.20 -11.22
CA CYS A 37 0.57 -10.46 -11.13
C CYS A 37 -0.10 -10.36 -12.49
N SER A 38 -1.00 -11.29 -12.80
CA SER A 38 -1.71 -11.34 -14.10
C SER A 38 -2.58 -10.13 -14.39
N PHE A 39 -3.02 -9.42 -13.35
CA PHE A 39 -3.85 -8.21 -13.42
C PHE A 39 -3.08 -6.90 -13.14
N CYS A 40 -1.74 -6.96 -13.09
CA CYS A 40 -0.93 -5.80 -12.78
C CYS A 40 -1.01 -4.76 -13.91
N PHE A 41 -1.12 -3.48 -13.54
CA PHE A 41 -1.11 -2.37 -14.51
C PHE A 41 0.30 -1.96 -14.95
N ILE A 42 1.35 -2.43 -14.26
CA ILE A 42 2.73 -2.12 -14.62
C ILE A 42 3.12 -2.94 -15.83
N ASP A 43 3.54 -2.26 -16.88
CA ASP A 43 4.12 -2.89 -18.06
C ASP A 43 5.60 -3.17 -17.81
N PHE A 44 5.91 -4.42 -17.49
CA PHE A 44 7.28 -4.84 -17.21
C PHE A 44 8.13 -5.06 -18.46
N GLU A 45 7.51 -5.08 -19.64
CA GLU A 45 8.21 -5.24 -20.93
C GLU A 45 8.68 -3.89 -21.51
N ASP A 46 8.07 -2.77 -21.10
CA ASP A 46 8.52 -1.45 -21.53
C ASP A 46 9.68 -0.94 -20.64
N PRO A 47 10.90 -0.76 -21.21
CA PRO A 47 12.06 -0.24 -20.47
C PRO A 47 11.82 1.14 -19.85
N LYS A 48 10.89 1.95 -20.40
CA LYS A 48 10.55 3.28 -19.88
C LYS A 48 9.84 3.21 -18.53
N THR A 49 9.22 2.06 -18.23
CA THR A 49 8.52 1.81 -16.95
C THR A 49 9.43 2.02 -15.73
N PHE A 50 10.74 1.78 -15.89
CA PHE A 50 11.70 1.85 -14.78
C PHE A 50 12.52 3.15 -14.75
N GLN A 51 12.17 4.11 -15.60
CA GLN A 51 12.84 5.41 -15.67
C GLN A 51 12.16 6.43 -14.76
N ASN A 52 12.92 7.45 -14.38
CA ASN A 52 12.41 8.64 -13.69
C ASN A 52 11.79 8.39 -12.31
N GLU A 53 12.30 7.40 -11.55
CA GLU A 53 11.98 7.32 -10.12
C GLU A 53 12.56 8.54 -9.39
N LEU A 54 11.75 9.18 -8.55
CA LEU A 54 12.21 10.29 -7.74
C LEU A 54 13.29 9.84 -6.74
N SER A 55 14.38 10.57 -6.70
CA SER A 55 15.41 10.40 -5.68
C SER A 55 14.92 10.84 -4.29
N LEU A 56 15.60 10.42 -3.23
CA LEU A 56 15.28 10.85 -1.87
C LEU A 56 15.37 12.37 -1.71
N GLU A 57 16.32 13.03 -2.38
CA GLU A 57 16.47 14.49 -2.36
C GLU A 57 15.27 15.18 -3.03
N GLU A 58 14.80 14.67 -4.16
CA GLU A 58 13.62 15.20 -4.83
C GLU A 58 12.36 15.00 -3.99
N ILE A 59 12.23 13.85 -3.32
CA ILE A 59 11.12 13.58 -2.38
C ILE A 59 11.19 14.51 -1.17
N ASP A 60 12.37 14.81 -0.63
CA ASP A 60 12.51 15.78 0.47
C ASP A 60 12.09 17.18 0.03
N LYS A 61 12.49 17.62 -1.18
CA LYS A 61 12.04 18.89 -1.76
C LYS A 61 10.53 18.91 -2.00
N LEU A 62 9.97 17.82 -2.57
CA LEU A 62 8.55 17.68 -2.83
C LEU A 62 7.74 17.80 -1.54
N THR A 63 8.10 17.05 -0.51
CA THR A 63 7.39 17.04 0.77
C THR A 63 7.46 18.38 1.50
N LYS A 64 8.55 19.14 1.39
CA LYS A 64 8.68 20.52 1.92
C LYS A 64 7.70 21.50 1.27
N ASN A 65 7.29 21.24 0.03
CA ASN A 65 6.38 22.10 -0.74
C ASN A 65 4.92 21.67 -0.72
N MET A 66 4.56 20.58 -0.01
CA MET A 66 3.17 20.08 0.07
C MET A 66 2.23 20.90 0.97
N GLY A 67 2.76 21.87 1.71
CA GLY A 67 1.97 22.69 2.63
C GLY A 67 1.65 21.97 3.94
N LYS A 68 0.57 22.42 4.60
CA LYS A 68 0.18 21.97 5.96
C LYS A 68 -1.19 21.30 6.02
N SER A 69 -1.74 20.90 4.87
CA SER A 69 -3.04 20.24 4.78
C SER A 69 -2.95 18.72 4.59
N LEU A 70 -1.74 18.17 4.41
CA LEU A 70 -1.59 16.75 4.15
C LEU A 70 -1.91 15.92 5.40
N LEU A 71 -2.98 15.11 5.31
CA LEU A 71 -3.44 14.24 6.39
C LEU A 71 -2.97 12.79 6.23
N ASN A 72 -2.92 12.32 4.98
CA ASN A 72 -2.52 10.94 4.72
C ASN A 72 -1.65 10.81 3.47
N VAL A 73 -0.80 9.79 3.48
CA VAL A 73 -0.04 9.35 2.31
C VAL A 73 -0.15 7.85 2.16
N ASN A 74 -0.39 7.39 0.92
CA ASN A 74 -0.29 5.98 0.55
C ASN A 74 1.02 5.77 -0.21
N LEU A 75 1.96 5.05 0.39
CA LEU A 75 3.20 4.61 -0.21
C LEU A 75 2.93 3.29 -0.95
N THR A 76 3.01 3.33 -2.27
CA THR A 76 2.66 2.21 -3.15
C THR A 76 3.62 2.13 -4.34
N GLY A 77 3.25 1.43 -5.40
CA GLY A 77 4.02 1.31 -6.63
C GLY A 77 3.99 -0.11 -7.17
N GLY A 78 5.16 -0.62 -7.57
CA GLY A 78 5.40 -2.05 -7.73
C GLY A 78 5.43 -2.72 -6.35
N GLU A 79 6.63 -2.95 -5.81
CA GLU A 79 6.78 -3.31 -4.39
C GLU A 79 7.55 -2.20 -3.67
N PRO A 80 6.92 -1.44 -2.78
CA PRO A 80 7.57 -0.33 -2.07
C PRO A 80 8.82 -0.76 -1.31
N PHE A 81 8.82 -1.96 -0.75
CA PHE A 81 9.97 -2.51 -0.04
C PHE A 81 11.09 -3.02 -0.95
N ALA A 82 10.93 -2.95 -2.28
CA ALA A 82 12.05 -3.09 -3.21
C ALA A 82 13.00 -1.87 -3.15
N ARG A 83 12.51 -0.70 -2.72
CA ARG A 83 13.36 0.47 -2.45
C ARG A 83 14.05 0.34 -1.09
N SER A 84 15.37 0.55 -1.08
CA SER A 84 16.16 0.50 0.16
C SER A 84 15.90 1.69 1.09
N ASP A 85 15.52 2.83 0.52
CA ASP A 85 15.33 4.12 1.20
C ASP A 85 13.88 4.41 1.61
N ILE A 86 12.96 3.43 1.55
CA ILE A 86 11.54 3.62 1.91
C ILE A 86 11.35 4.21 3.31
N THR A 87 12.20 3.84 4.27
CA THR A 87 12.16 4.38 5.63
C THR A 87 12.50 5.87 5.65
N GLU A 88 13.50 6.29 4.91
CA GLU A 88 13.89 7.70 4.82
C GLU A 88 12.83 8.52 4.08
N ILE A 89 12.20 7.93 3.07
CA ILE A 89 11.05 8.56 2.38
C ILE A 89 9.90 8.81 3.37
N ALA A 90 9.52 7.81 4.17
CA ALA A 90 8.48 8.00 5.20
C ALA A 90 8.86 9.10 6.21
N LYS A 91 10.14 9.16 6.61
CA LYS A 91 10.65 10.23 7.48
C LYS A 91 10.55 11.63 6.85
N CYS A 92 10.74 11.77 5.52
CA CYS A 92 10.52 13.03 4.82
C CYS A 92 9.07 13.51 4.96
N TYR A 93 8.09 12.63 4.78
CA TYR A 93 6.68 12.96 5.01
C TYR A 93 6.40 13.39 6.45
N ILE A 94 6.86 12.61 7.43
CA ILE A 94 6.67 12.91 8.87
C ILE A 94 7.32 14.25 9.25
N LYS A 95 8.53 14.52 8.76
CA LYS A 95 9.29 15.72 9.10
C LYS A 95 8.73 16.98 8.45
N ASN A 96 8.34 16.90 7.18
CA ASN A 96 8.09 18.07 6.35
C ASN A 96 6.59 18.43 6.25
N THR A 97 5.69 17.52 6.59
CA THR A 97 4.23 17.71 6.45
C THR A 97 3.49 17.56 7.78
N THR A 98 2.16 17.56 7.72
CA THR A 98 1.28 17.33 8.88
C THR A 98 0.59 15.96 8.79
N VAL A 99 1.20 15.00 8.10
CA VAL A 99 0.65 13.65 7.91
C VAL A 99 0.29 13.00 9.26
N GLN A 100 -0.92 12.45 9.32
CA GLN A 100 -1.45 11.75 10.50
C GLN A 100 -1.51 10.24 10.29
N SER A 101 -1.53 9.81 9.03
CA SER A 101 -1.56 8.40 8.68
C SER A 101 -0.71 8.09 7.45
N ILE A 102 0.02 6.98 7.52
CA ILE A 102 0.76 6.42 6.40
C ILE A 102 0.16 5.04 6.08
N TYR A 103 -0.27 4.87 4.83
CA TYR A 103 -0.64 3.58 4.28
C TYR A 103 0.52 3.03 3.46
N VAL A 104 0.80 1.75 3.57
CA VAL A 104 1.79 1.07 2.74
C VAL A 104 1.13 -0.13 2.08
N THR A 105 1.07 -0.15 0.75
CA THR A 105 0.55 -1.29 0.00
C THR A 105 1.71 -2.19 -0.40
N THR A 106 1.71 -3.45 0.03
CA THR A 106 2.83 -4.38 -0.20
C THR A 106 2.35 -5.77 -0.57
N ASN A 107 3.13 -6.48 -1.37
CA ASN A 107 2.96 -7.91 -1.60
C ASN A 107 3.49 -8.76 -0.43
N ALA A 108 4.12 -8.13 0.56
CA ALA A 108 4.64 -8.73 1.79
C ALA A 108 5.63 -9.90 1.57
N SER A 109 6.32 -9.94 0.44
CA SER A 109 7.35 -10.94 0.15
C SER A 109 8.65 -10.75 0.96
N LEU A 110 8.76 -9.64 1.72
CA LEU A 110 9.93 -9.24 2.49
C LEU A 110 9.55 -8.96 3.95
N PRO A 111 9.11 -9.97 4.73
CA PRO A 111 8.54 -9.78 6.08
C PRO A 111 9.43 -9.01 7.04
N GLU A 112 10.73 -9.30 7.04
CA GLU A 112 11.70 -8.65 7.93
C GLU A 112 11.87 -7.16 7.61
N ARG A 113 11.86 -6.79 6.33
CA ARG A 113 11.95 -5.38 5.92
C ARG A 113 10.70 -4.60 6.30
N VAL A 114 9.52 -5.22 6.12
CA VAL A 114 8.23 -4.63 6.51
C VAL A 114 8.18 -4.43 8.02
N GLU A 115 8.54 -5.44 8.80
CA GLU A 115 8.57 -5.37 10.25
C GLU A 115 9.55 -4.30 10.76
N ASN A 116 10.77 -4.27 10.21
CA ASN A 116 11.77 -3.27 10.60
C ASN A 116 11.31 -1.84 10.31
N PHE A 117 10.75 -1.61 9.13
CA PHE A 117 10.14 -0.33 8.77
C PHE A 117 9.05 0.07 9.78
N ALA A 118 8.13 -0.85 10.08
CA ALA A 118 7.04 -0.59 11.02
C ALA A 118 7.56 -0.23 12.42
N LYS A 119 8.55 -0.96 12.94
CA LYS A 119 9.20 -0.67 14.22
C LYS A 119 9.86 0.70 14.24
N ILE A 120 10.61 1.04 13.19
CA ILE A 120 11.30 2.35 13.13
C ILE A 120 10.28 3.49 13.10
N ILE A 121 9.29 3.42 12.21
CA ILE A 121 8.34 4.51 12.02
C ILE A 121 7.43 4.69 13.24
N SER A 122 6.90 3.61 13.82
CA SER A 122 6.06 3.68 15.02
C SER A 122 6.80 4.21 16.26
N ASN A 123 8.12 4.04 16.33
CA ASN A 123 8.93 4.60 17.41
C ASN A 123 9.26 6.09 17.20
N ILE A 124 9.39 6.55 15.96
CA ILE A 124 9.66 7.97 15.65
C ILE A 124 8.44 8.83 15.97
N GLU A 125 7.24 8.33 15.63
CA GLU A 125 6.01 9.09 15.76
C GLU A 125 4.89 8.21 16.32
N LYS A 126 4.64 8.35 17.61
CA LYS A 126 3.70 7.52 18.37
C LYS A 126 2.22 7.79 18.04
N ASP A 127 1.92 8.98 17.55
CA ASP A 127 0.54 9.36 17.20
C ASP A 127 0.17 9.07 15.75
N LEU A 128 1.16 8.70 14.92
CA LEU A 128 0.97 8.36 13.52
C LEU A 128 0.27 7.00 13.37
N GLU A 129 -0.81 6.97 12.60
CA GLU A 129 -1.43 5.72 12.19
C GLU A 129 -0.67 5.09 11.03
N LEU A 130 -0.21 3.88 11.20
CA LEU A 130 0.54 3.14 10.19
C LEU A 130 -0.23 1.91 9.75
N THR A 131 -0.78 1.94 8.55
CA THR A 131 -1.60 0.86 8.00
C THR A 131 -0.85 0.13 6.88
N PHE A 132 -0.73 -1.18 7.00
CA PHE A 132 -0.17 -2.04 5.96
C PHE A 132 -1.27 -2.78 5.24
N GLN A 133 -1.42 -2.52 3.95
CA GLN A 133 -2.32 -3.23 3.06
C GLN A 133 -1.56 -4.39 2.43
N ILE A 134 -1.67 -5.55 3.04
CA ILE A 134 -1.03 -6.78 2.60
C ILE A 134 -1.91 -7.43 1.54
N SER A 135 -1.35 -7.63 0.37
CA SER A 135 -2.11 -8.15 -0.76
C SER A 135 -2.19 -9.69 -0.70
N ILE A 136 -3.39 -10.23 -0.50
CA ILE A 136 -3.71 -11.65 -0.67
C ILE A 136 -4.95 -11.74 -1.53
N ASP A 137 -4.88 -12.40 -2.69
CA ASP A 137 -5.99 -12.42 -3.65
C ASP A 137 -6.70 -13.76 -3.72
N ASP A 138 -6.08 -14.85 -3.27
CA ASP A 138 -6.66 -16.20 -3.37
C ASP A 138 -6.16 -17.13 -2.26
N LEU A 139 -6.60 -18.38 -2.29
CA LEU A 139 -6.08 -19.47 -1.48
C LEU A 139 -4.57 -19.70 -1.75
N PRO A 140 -3.82 -20.34 -0.85
CA PRO A 140 -2.35 -20.35 -0.87
C PRO A 140 -1.74 -20.64 -2.25
N THR A 141 -2.06 -21.75 -2.85
CA THR A 141 -1.49 -22.19 -4.14
C THR A 141 -1.83 -21.24 -5.27
N GLU A 142 -3.09 -20.80 -5.34
CA GLU A 142 -3.55 -19.90 -6.39
C GLU A 142 -3.00 -18.49 -6.22
N HIS A 143 -2.88 -18.02 -4.98
CA HIS A 143 -2.24 -16.74 -4.69
C HIS A 143 -0.79 -16.70 -5.19
N ASP A 144 0.00 -17.73 -4.89
CA ASP A 144 1.38 -17.84 -5.33
C ASP A 144 1.47 -17.91 -6.87
N ARG A 145 0.56 -18.66 -7.51
CA ARG A 145 0.47 -18.78 -8.97
C ARG A 145 0.17 -17.44 -9.64
N VAL A 146 -0.83 -16.72 -9.16
CA VAL A 146 -1.28 -15.43 -9.73
C VAL A 146 -0.20 -14.36 -9.59
N ARG A 147 0.51 -14.35 -8.47
CA ARG A 147 1.59 -13.37 -8.19
C ARG A 147 2.97 -13.82 -8.64
N LYS A 148 3.10 -15.08 -9.07
CA LYS A 148 4.35 -15.72 -9.55
C LYS A 148 5.50 -15.65 -8.54
N ILE A 149 5.18 -15.82 -7.26
CA ILE A 149 6.16 -15.93 -6.17
C ILE A 149 5.79 -17.15 -5.33
N LYS A 150 6.72 -18.10 -5.22
CA LYS A 150 6.55 -19.31 -4.40
C LYS A 150 6.54 -18.96 -2.90
N ASN A 151 5.65 -19.59 -2.14
CA ASN A 151 5.47 -19.41 -0.70
C ASN A 151 5.12 -17.95 -0.30
N LEU A 152 4.57 -17.17 -1.22
CA LEU A 152 4.19 -15.79 -0.95
C LEU A 152 3.05 -15.70 0.06
N PHE A 153 2.07 -16.60 -0.04
CA PHE A 153 0.94 -16.63 0.89
C PHE A 153 1.43 -16.74 2.34
N ASP A 154 2.35 -17.67 2.61
CA ASP A 154 2.91 -17.85 3.96
C ASP A 154 3.69 -16.61 4.41
N SER A 155 4.44 -15.96 3.51
CA SER A 155 5.12 -14.70 3.80
C SER A 155 4.14 -13.56 4.14
N CYS A 156 2.98 -13.50 3.47
CA CYS A 156 1.92 -12.54 3.79
C CYS A 156 1.35 -12.77 5.19
N ILE A 157 1.08 -14.02 5.55
CA ILE A 157 0.57 -14.37 6.88
C ILE A 157 1.62 -14.10 7.96
N ASP A 158 2.89 -14.44 7.73
CA ASP A 158 3.99 -14.11 8.66
C ASP A 158 4.11 -12.60 8.84
N THR A 159 4.08 -11.83 7.76
CA THR A 159 4.11 -10.36 7.82
C THR A 159 2.93 -9.82 8.65
N TYR A 160 1.71 -10.30 8.40
CA TYR A 160 0.54 -9.89 9.15
C TYR A 160 0.70 -10.14 10.65
N GLN A 161 1.18 -11.33 11.03
CA GLN A 161 1.40 -11.71 12.43
C GLN A 161 2.51 -10.90 13.10
N ARG A 162 3.60 -10.62 12.39
CA ARG A 162 4.70 -9.75 12.88
C ARG A 162 4.20 -8.33 13.17
N LEU A 163 3.42 -7.75 12.25
CA LEU A 163 2.86 -6.41 12.42
C LEU A 163 1.87 -6.32 13.59
N LEU A 164 1.02 -7.33 13.79
CA LEU A 164 0.12 -7.40 14.93
C LEU A 164 0.88 -7.36 16.28
N LYS A 165 2.06 -8.01 16.35
CA LYS A 165 2.88 -8.04 17.58
C LYS A 165 3.52 -6.69 17.92
N ILE A 166 3.70 -5.80 16.95
CA ILE A 166 4.23 -4.46 17.23
C ILE A 166 3.23 -3.66 18.04
N GLY A 167 1.92 -3.87 17.78
CA GLY A 167 0.86 -3.13 18.49
C GLY A 167 0.87 -1.64 18.18
N ASN A 168 0.53 -0.82 19.15
CA ASN A 168 0.38 0.63 19.01
C ASN A 168 -0.59 0.98 17.87
N LYS A 169 -0.24 1.92 17.02
CA LYS A 169 -1.05 2.32 15.85
C LYS A 169 -0.62 1.63 14.54
N VAL A 170 -0.05 0.42 14.64
CA VAL A 170 0.31 -0.41 13.48
C VAL A 170 -0.85 -1.35 13.15
N ASN A 171 -1.46 -1.14 11.99
CA ASN A 171 -2.70 -1.79 11.57
C ASN A 171 -2.48 -2.62 10.29
N PRO A 172 -2.21 -3.93 10.39
CA PRO A 172 -2.20 -4.79 9.20
C PRO A 172 -3.62 -5.09 8.72
N VAL A 173 -3.85 -4.96 7.43
CA VAL A 173 -5.11 -5.23 6.74
C VAL A 173 -4.83 -6.11 5.53
N ILE A 174 -5.52 -7.23 5.40
CA ILE A 174 -5.47 -8.00 4.17
C ILE A 174 -6.32 -7.31 3.11
N SER A 175 -5.75 -7.13 1.92
CA SER A 175 -6.41 -6.51 0.78
C SER A 175 -6.54 -7.49 -0.36
N ILE A 176 -7.77 -7.86 -0.70
CA ILE A 176 -8.09 -8.74 -1.83
C ILE A 176 -8.42 -7.88 -3.04
N THR A 177 -7.74 -8.13 -4.16
CA THR A 177 -8.15 -7.62 -5.46
C THR A 177 -9.06 -8.64 -6.12
N VAL A 178 -10.34 -8.33 -6.20
CA VAL A 178 -11.33 -9.17 -6.89
C VAL A 178 -11.15 -9.01 -8.39
N SER A 179 -10.78 -10.07 -9.06
CA SER A 179 -10.53 -10.14 -10.50
C SER A 179 -11.32 -11.30 -11.13
N HIS A 180 -11.22 -11.44 -12.44
CA HIS A 180 -11.80 -12.58 -13.15
C HIS A 180 -11.22 -13.94 -12.73
N GLU A 181 -10.09 -13.97 -12.05
CA GLU A 181 -9.44 -15.20 -11.60
C GLU A 181 -10.04 -15.75 -10.29
N ASN A 182 -10.51 -14.85 -9.41
CA ASN A 182 -10.96 -15.21 -8.07
C ASN A 182 -12.42 -14.85 -7.75
N CYS A 183 -13.12 -14.13 -8.63
CA CYS A 183 -14.48 -13.61 -8.32
C CYS A 183 -15.49 -14.69 -7.94
N GLU A 184 -15.38 -15.90 -8.52
CA GLU A 184 -16.27 -17.03 -8.21
C GLU A 184 -15.92 -17.71 -6.88
N ASN A 185 -14.73 -17.44 -6.32
CA ASN A 185 -14.21 -18.12 -5.12
C ASN A 185 -14.10 -17.20 -3.89
N ILE A 186 -14.54 -15.94 -3.98
CA ILE A 186 -14.35 -14.92 -2.94
C ILE A 186 -14.89 -15.36 -1.58
N LYS A 187 -16.02 -16.06 -1.53
CA LYS A 187 -16.58 -16.57 -0.28
C LYS A 187 -15.62 -17.55 0.41
N ASN A 188 -15.10 -18.53 -0.33
CA ASN A 188 -14.15 -19.50 0.22
C ASN A 188 -12.85 -18.85 0.66
N ILE A 189 -12.35 -17.86 -0.10
CA ILE A 189 -11.15 -17.09 0.25
C ILE A 189 -11.39 -16.33 1.56
N TYR A 190 -12.53 -15.67 1.69
CA TYR A 190 -12.90 -14.96 2.91
C TYR A 190 -12.96 -15.91 4.12
N GLU A 191 -13.70 -17.01 4.02
CA GLU A 191 -13.82 -18.01 5.08
C GLU A 191 -12.46 -18.62 5.46
N TYR A 192 -11.61 -18.91 4.47
CA TYR A 192 -10.26 -19.41 4.74
C TYR A 192 -9.41 -18.40 5.51
N LEU A 193 -9.40 -17.14 5.10
CA LEU A 193 -8.64 -16.08 5.76
C LEU A 193 -9.14 -15.80 7.17
N THR A 194 -10.46 -15.76 7.38
CA THR A 194 -11.05 -15.47 8.69
C THR A 194 -10.98 -16.67 9.63
N ASP A 195 -11.33 -17.86 9.17
CA ASP A 195 -11.51 -19.03 10.02
C ASP A 195 -10.23 -19.83 10.23
N LYS A 196 -9.41 -19.97 9.17
CA LYS A 196 -8.14 -20.71 9.26
C LYS A 196 -6.98 -19.80 9.64
N CYS A 197 -6.81 -18.67 8.95
CA CYS A 197 -5.70 -17.76 9.20
C CYS A 197 -5.96 -16.78 10.33
N LYS A 198 -7.19 -16.71 10.88
CA LYS A 198 -7.60 -15.81 11.98
C LYS A 198 -7.36 -14.32 11.66
N ILE A 199 -7.54 -13.94 10.40
CA ILE A 199 -7.45 -12.55 9.95
C ILE A 199 -8.65 -11.77 10.47
N LYS A 200 -8.40 -10.65 11.13
CA LYS A 200 -9.44 -9.80 11.72
C LYS A 200 -9.78 -8.57 10.88
N SER A 201 -8.86 -8.12 10.04
CA SER A 201 -9.04 -6.94 9.20
C SER A 201 -8.80 -7.30 7.74
N LEU A 202 -9.86 -7.21 6.94
CA LEU A 202 -9.88 -7.59 5.54
C LEU A 202 -10.71 -6.59 4.74
N LYS A 203 -10.24 -6.24 3.55
CA LYS A 203 -10.98 -5.46 2.57
C LYS A 203 -10.91 -6.10 1.20
N CYS A 204 -11.94 -5.90 0.40
CA CYS A 204 -11.99 -6.28 -1.00
C CYS A 204 -12.08 -5.03 -1.88
N THR A 205 -11.40 -5.08 -3.01
CA THR A 205 -11.47 -4.03 -4.03
C THR A 205 -11.57 -4.70 -5.39
N ILE A 206 -12.53 -4.30 -6.21
CA ILE A 206 -12.64 -4.80 -7.58
C ILE A 206 -11.48 -4.26 -8.40
N VAL A 207 -10.89 -5.10 -9.25
CA VAL A 207 -9.83 -4.69 -10.17
C VAL A 207 -10.32 -3.52 -11.04
N ARG A 208 -9.47 -2.51 -11.17
CA ARG A 208 -9.80 -1.34 -11.98
C ARG A 208 -9.59 -1.64 -13.46
N ASP A 209 -10.35 -0.97 -14.30
CA ASP A 209 -10.36 -1.12 -15.75
C ASP A 209 -10.20 0.20 -16.51
N GLU A 210 -10.03 1.30 -15.78
CA GLU A 210 -9.88 2.64 -16.32
C GLU A 210 -8.46 3.18 -16.17
N GLY A 211 -8.09 4.11 -17.02
CA GLY A 211 -6.80 4.78 -17.00
C GLY A 211 -5.65 3.83 -17.36
N VAL A 212 -4.71 3.65 -16.46
CA VAL A 212 -3.56 2.75 -16.61
C VAL A 212 -3.91 1.28 -16.46
N TYR A 213 -5.09 0.97 -15.90
CA TYR A 213 -5.57 -0.40 -15.68
C TYR A 213 -6.31 -0.88 -16.93
N LYS A 214 -5.70 -1.79 -17.68
CA LYS A 214 -6.24 -2.31 -18.96
C LYS A 214 -6.85 -3.71 -18.78
N THR A 215 -7.90 -3.83 -17.96
CA THR A 215 -8.61 -5.11 -17.85
C THR A 215 -9.46 -5.34 -19.11
N PRO A 216 -9.26 -6.44 -19.89
CA PRO A 216 -10.06 -6.75 -21.06
C PRO A 216 -11.57 -6.87 -20.73
N LYS A 217 -12.43 -6.45 -21.68
CA LYS A 217 -13.90 -6.42 -21.49
C LYS A 217 -14.49 -7.77 -21.12
N ASP A 218 -14.08 -8.85 -21.79
CA ASP A 218 -14.50 -10.22 -21.54
C ASP A 218 -14.20 -10.67 -20.10
N LYS A 219 -13.04 -10.31 -19.59
CA LYS A 219 -12.64 -10.58 -18.21
C LYS A 219 -13.44 -9.77 -17.18
N ARG A 220 -13.83 -8.56 -17.53
CA ARG A 220 -14.63 -7.67 -16.71
C ARG A 220 -16.08 -8.16 -16.55
N GLU A 221 -16.70 -8.62 -17.65
CA GLU A 221 -18.06 -9.16 -17.62
C GLU A 221 -18.22 -10.36 -16.68
N LYS A 222 -17.17 -11.15 -16.49
CA LYS A 222 -17.14 -12.25 -15.53
C LYS A 222 -17.24 -11.77 -14.07
N ILE A 223 -16.69 -10.60 -13.75
CA ILE A 223 -16.66 -10.06 -12.38
C ILE A 223 -18.01 -9.45 -12.00
N TYR A 224 -18.77 -8.92 -12.97
CA TYR A 224 -20.04 -8.22 -12.73
C TYR A 224 -21.30 -9.11 -12.88
N LYS A 225 -21.13 -10.38 -13.20
CA LYS A 225 -22.21 -11.40 -13.20
C LYS A 225 -22.33 -12.05 -11.84
#